data_db52ea4fe6b641cc7142d33be11cf156
#
_entry.id   db52ea4fe6b641cc7142d33be11cf156
#
_cell.length_a   1.000
_cell.length_b   1.000
_cell.length_c   1.000
_cell.angle_alpha   90.00
_cell.angle_beta   90.00
_cell.angle_gamma   90.00
#
_symmetry.space_group_name_H-M   'P 1'
#
loop_
_entity.id
_entity.type
_entity.pdbx_description
1 polymer ?
#
loop_
_entity_poly.entity_id
_entity_poly.type
_entity_poly.pdbx_seq_one_letter_code
_entity_poly.pdbx_strand_id
1 'polypeptide(L)'
;MTEPVAISETQRLIASDKVEGTRVYSREGERLGTIRNFMVDKRSGHVEYAVLEFGGILGIGSEFYPLPWGMLTYDEGQGGYIVDLDKNKLEGAPRYRDRDPAWDEIYGRQVYGYYGLAYPLF
;
A
#
# COMPACT_ATOMS: atom_id res chain seq x y z
N MET A 1 -19.07 24.80 -13.72
CA MET A 1 -19.28 23.39 -13.73
C MET A 1 -17.97 22.67 -13.92
N THR A 2 -17.83 21.64 -13.27
CA THR A 2 -16.65 20.85 -13.43
C THR A 2 -16.79 20.01 -14.67
N GLU A 3 -15.69 19.82 -15.32
CA GLU A 3 -15.65 18.82 -16.35
C GLU A 3 -15.99 17.47 -15.76
N PRO A 4 -16.37 16.51 -16.59
CA PRO A 4 -16.59 15.17 -16.09
C PRO A 4 -15.34 14.68 -15.42
N VAL A 5 -15.46 14.33 -14.16
CA VAL A 5 -14.35 13.70 -13.47
C VAL A 5 -14.07 12.37 -14.13
N ALA A 6 -12.85 11.92 -13.96
CA ALA A 6 -12.52 10.58 -14.39
C ALA A 6 -13.52 9.62 -13.78
N ILE A 7 -14.07 8.75 -14.59
CA ILE A 7 -15.10 7.82 -14.14
C ILE A 7 -14.57 6.94 -13.03
N SER A 8 -13.26 6.70 -13.01
CA SER A 8 -12.62 5.81 -12.05
C SER A 8 -12.43 6.41 -10.67
N GLU A 9 -12.75 7.69 -10.49
CA GLU A 9 -12.50 8.34 -9.21
C GLU A 9 -13.54 9.43 -8.94
N THR A 10 -13.97 9.49 -7.69
CA THR A 10 -14.78 10.58 -7.18
C THR A 10 -14.10 11.14 -5.94
N GLN A 11 -14.78 12.02 -5.22
CA GLN A 11 -14.24 12.57 -3.99
C GLN A 11 -14.00 11.49 -2.93
N ARG A 12 -14.77 10.41 -2.95
CA ARG A 12 -14.70 9.36 -1.94
C ARG A 12 -14.26 8.02 -2.49
N LEU A 13 -14.52 7.76 -3.75
CA LEU A 13 -14.27 6.45 -4.35
C LEU A 13 -13.21 6.53 -5.44
N ILE A 14 -12.41 5.48 -5.54
CA ILE A 14 -11.40 5.36 -6.56
C ILE A 14 -11.40 3.92 -7.09
N ALA A 15 -11.22 3.78 -8.38
CA ALA A 15 -11.14 2.45 -8.98
C ALA A 15 -9.84 1.77 -8.56
N SER A 16 -9.91 0.46 -8.32
CA SER A 16 -8.75 -0.30 -7.85
C SER A 16 -7.55 -0.20 -8.78
N ASP A 17 -7.79 -0.20 -10.09
CA ASP A 17 -6.71 -0.12 -11.06
C ASP A 17 -6.07 1.26 -11.08
N LYS A 18 -6.79 2.30 -10.67
CA LYS A 18 -6.21 3.63 -10.57
C LYS A 18 -5.37 3.82 -9.33
N VAL A 19 -5.63 3.04 -8.28
CA VAL A 19 -4.81 3.09 -7.07
C VAL A 19 -3.40 2.57 -7.36
N GLU A 20 -3.27 1.65 -8.30
CA GLU A 20 -1.95 1.16 -8.72
C GLU A 20 -1.17 2.32 -9.31
N GLY A 21 0.07 2.45 -8.90
CA GLY A 21 0.92 3.55 -9.30
C GLY A 21 0.76 4.80 -8.47
N THR A 22 -0.18 4.84 -7.53
CA THR A 22 -0.36 5.99 -6.66
C THR A 22 0.85 6.11 -5.73
N ARG A 23 1.30 7.34 -5.51
CA ARG A 23 2.47 7.59 -4.69
C ARG A 23 2.18 7.42 -3.21
N VAL A 24 3.22 7.01 -2.49
CA VAL A 24 3.16 6.86 -1.04
C VAL A 24 4.25 7.73 -0.43
N TYR A 25 3.88 8.51 0.58
CA TYR A 25 4.78 9.46 1.24
C TYR A 25 4.84 9.18 2.74
N SER A 26 5.98 9.53 3.34
CA SER A 26 6.08 9.60 4.79
C SER A 26 5.35 10.84 5.29
N ARG A 27 5.18 10.97 6.60
CA ARG A 27 4.57 12.15 7.19
C ARG A 27 5.38 13.40 6.95
N GLU A 28 6.68 13.26 6.74
CA GLU A 28 7.56 14.40 6.45
C GLU A 28 7.53 14.79 4.98
N GLY A 29 6.72 14.10 4.17
CA GLY A 29 6.60 14.41 2.74
C GLY A 29 7.60 13.70 1.87
N GLU A 30 8.42 12.81 2.43
CA GLU A 30 9.38 12.06 1.64
C GLU A 30 8.67 10.96 0.85
N ARG A 31 8.96 10.88 -0.44
CA ARG A 31 8.37 9.84 -1.27
C ARG A 31 9.02 8.50 -0.96
N LEU A 32 8.19 7.54 -0.54
CA LEU A 32 8.67 6.20 -0.22
C LEU A 32 8.58 5.26 -1.41
N GLY A 33 7.59 5.43 -2.26
CA GLY A 33 7.42 4.57 -3.41
C GLY A 33 6.04 4.72 -4.02
N THR A 34 5.58 3.68 -4.69
CA THR A 34 4.26 3.66 -5.31
C THR A 34 3.53 2.37 -4.91
N ILE A 35 2.21 2.41 -4.99
CA ILE A 35 1.40 1.22 -4.74
C ILE A 35 1.42 0.34 -5.98
N ARG A 36 1.81 -0.91 -5.81
CA ARG A 36 1.78 -1.88 -6.88
C ARG A 36 0.39 -2.47 -7.04
N ASN A 37 -0.20 -2.93 -5.95
CA ASN A 37 -1.54 -3.52 -5.97
C ASN A 37 -2.09 -3.61 -4.56
N PHE A 38 -3.32 -4.08 -4.45
CA PHE A 38 -3.96 -4.42 -3.18
C PHE A 38 -4.11 -5.91 -3.07
N MET A 39 -4.13 -6.39 -1.82
CA MET A 39 -4.59 -7.75 -1.53
C MET A 39 -5.93 -7.60 -0.83
N VAL A 40 -6.97 -8.14 -1.45
CA VAL A 40 -8.35 -7.94 -1.04
C VAL A 40 -8.93 -9.26 -0.59
N ASP A 41 -9.63 -9.24 0.56
CA ASP A 41 -10.36 -10.42 1.00
C ASP A 41 -11.50 -10.70 0.03
N LYS A 42 -11.49 -11.88 -0.56
CA LYS A 42 -12.43 -12.23 -1.64
C LYS A 42 -13.88 -12.18 -1.19
N ARG A 43 -14.14 -12.45 0.07
CA ARG A 43 -15.50 -12.61 0.56
C ARG A 43 -16.07 -11.31 1.09
N SER A 44 -15.29 -10.62 1.91
CA SER A 44 -15.73 -9.37 2.51
C SER A 44 -15.55 -8.16 1.61
N GLY A 45 -14.60 -8.24 0.68
CA GLY A 45 -14.24 -7.09 -0.14
C GLY A 45 -13.32 -6.11 0.57
N HIS A 46 -12.88 -6.43 1.79
CA HIS A 46 -11.99 -5.54 2.53
C HIS A 46 -10.57 -5.66 2.00
N VAL A 47 -9.90 -4.51 1.90
CA VAL A 47 -8.49 -4.46 1.55
C VAL A 47 -7.69 -4.82 2.79
N GLU A 48 -6.84 -5.83 2.67
CA GLU A 48 -5.99 -6.24 3.78
C GLU A 48 -4.64 -5.58 3.71
N TYR A 49 -4.05 -5.51 2.53
CA TYR A 49 -2.74 -4.88 2.32
C TYR A 49 -2.75 -3.96 1.12
N ALA A 50 -1.92 -2.92 1.19
CA ALA A 50 -1.41 -2.27 0.01
C ALA A 50 0.03 -2.72 -0.15
N VAL A 51 0.43 -3.11 -1.36
CA VAL A 51 1.79 -3.54 -1.61
C VAL A 51 2.58 -2.35 -2.15
N LEU A 52 3.57 -1.92 -1.38
CA LEU A 52 4.42 -0.79 -1.74
C LEU A 52 5.58 -1.29 -2.58
N GLU A 53 5.78 -0.68 -3.72
CA GLU A 53 6.97 -0.92 -4.53
C GLU A 53 8.00 0.14 -4.17
N PHE A 54 9.18 -0.30 -3.71
CA PHE A 54 10.21 0.57 -3.20
C PHE A 54 11.57 0.12 -3.73
N GLY A 55 12.41 1.10 -4.10
CA GLY A 55 13.73 0.83 -4.61
C GLY A 55 13.72 0.46 -6.08
N GLY A 56 14.89 0.07 -6.58
CA GLY A 56 15.03 -0.30 -7.97
C GLY A 56 15.07 0.91 -8.90
N ILE A 57 15.39 0.64 -10.15
CA ILE A 57 15.40 1.65 -11.21
C ILE A 57 14.57 1.09 -12.35
N LEU A 58 13.55 1.84 -12.77
CA LEU A 58 12.65 1.42 -13.84
C LEU A 58 12.03 0.04 -13.58
N GLY A 59 11.72 -0.24 -12.31
CA GLY A 59 11.13 -1.50 -11.91
C GLY A 59 12.10 -2.66 -11.80
N ILE A 60 13.37 -2.43 -12.09
CA ILE A 60 14.40 -3.47 -11.99
C ILE A 60 15.03 -3.39 -10.61
N GLY A 61 15.02 -4.51 -9.88
CA GLY A 61 15.57 -4.55 -8.55
C GLY A 61 14.65 -3.98 -7.49
N SER A 62 13.41 -3.69 -7.83
CA SER A 62 12.41 -3.23 -6.85
C SER A 62 12.08 -4.33 -5.87
N GLU A 63 11.76 -3.92 -4.66
CA GLU A 63 11.25 -4.83 -3.64
C GLU A 63 9.84 -4.43 -3.27
N PHE A 64 9.05 -5.39 -2.82
CA PHE A 64 7.64 -5.20 -2.57
C PHE A 64 7.37 -5.41 -1.09
N TYR A 65 6.76 -4.39 -0.47
CA TYR A 65 6.53 -4.34 0.96
C TYR A 65 5.04 -4.33 1.23
N PRO A 66 4.48 -5.43 1.72
CA PRO A 66 3.06 -5.39 2.13
C PRO A 66 2.89 -4.48 3.33
N LEU A 67 1.98 -3.53 3.20
CA LEU A 67 1.65 -2.61 4.28
C LEU A 67 0.21 -2.87 4.70
N PRO A 68 -0.06 -3.02 6.01
CA PRO A 68 -1.45 -3.10 6.47
C PRO A 68 -2.24 -1.90 5.94
N TRP A 69 -3.40 -2.17 5.36
CA TRP A 69 -4.20 -1.11 4.74
C TRP A 69 -4.50 0.03 5.69
N GLY A 70 -4.77 -0.29 6.97
CA GLY A 70 -5.10 0.72 7.96
C GLY A 70 -4.00 1.73 8.25
N MET A 71 -2.78 1.48 7.78
CA MET A 71 -1.68 2.42 7.97
C MET A 71 -1.68 3.56 6.96
N LEU A 72 -2.47 3.45 5.90
CA LEU A 72 -2.44 4.42 4.81
C LEU A 72 -3.60 5.39 4.95
N THR A 73 -3.32 6.67 4.74
CA THR A 73 -4.32 7.73 4.73
C THR A 73 -4.17 8.50 3.42
N TYR A 74 -5.26 8.61 2.67
CA TYR A 74 -5.20 9.35 1.42
C TYR A 74 -5.12 10.84 1.70
N ASP A 75 -4.23 11.53 0.99
CA ASP A 75 -4.06 12.98 1.10
C ASP A 75 -4.35 13.61 -0.26
N GLU A 76 -5.46 14.31 -0.34
CA GLU A 76 -5.87 14.95 -1.58
C GLU A 76 -4.86 16.00 -2.03
N GLY A 77 -4.22 16.67 -1.10
CA GLY A 77 -3.24 17.71 -1.42
C GLY A 77 -2.04 17.17 -2.16
N GLN A 78 -1.60 15.98 -1.81
CA GLN A 78 -0.46 15.35 -2.46
C GLN A 78 -0.88 14.37 -3.56
N GLY A 79 -2.14 14.02 -3.62
CA GLY A 79 -2.64 13.06 -4.59
C GLY A 79 -2.11 11.66 -4.37
N GLY A 80 -1.88 11.28 -3.11
CA GLY A 80 -1.35 9.98 -2.77
C GLY A 80 -1.62 9.62 -1.34
N TYR A 81 -1.03 8.53 -0.90
CA TYR A 81 -1.22 8.05 0.47
C TYR A 81 -0.06 8.45 1.35
N ILE A 82 -0.39 8.76 2.61
CA ILE A 82 0.61 9.04 3.63
C ILE A 82 0.62 7.87 4.59
N VAL A 83 1.81 7.44 4.97
CA VAL A 83 1.99 6.37 5.95
C VAL A 83 2.95 6.85 7.03
N ASP A 84 2.65 6.48 8.27
CA ASP A 84 3.48 6.88 9.42
C ASP A 84 4.62 5.89 9.60
N LEU A 85 5.57 5.95 8.69
CA LEU A 85 6.80 5.19 8.83
C LEU A 85 7.89 5.85 8.00
N ASP A 86 9.14 5.58 8.34
CA ASP A 86 10.29 6.11 7.62
C ASP A 86 11.02 4.98 6.90
N LYS A 87 12.05 5.36 6.14
CA LYS A 87 12.82 4.39 5.38
C LYS A 87 13.53 3.38 6.26
N ASN A 88 13.97 3.79 7.44
CA ASN A 88 14.68 2.87 8.34
C ASN A 88 13.76 1.77 8.80
N LYS A 89 12.52 2.12 9.15
CA LYS A 89 11.52 1.12 9.56
C LYS A 89 11.19 0.21 8.38
N LEU A 90 11.07 0.78 7.20
CA LEU A 90 10.75 0.01 6.00
C LEU A 90 11.86 -0.98 5.65
N GLU A 91 13.12 -0.60 5.83
CA GLU A 91 14.24 -1.47 5.47
C GLU A 91 14.26 -2.78 6.25
N GLY A 92 13.73 -2.77 7.47
CA GLY A 92 13.65 -4.00 8.27
C GLY A 92 12.37 -4.79 8.09
N ALA A 93 11.45 -4.32 7.27
CA ALA A 93 10.11 -4.90 7.16
C ALA A 93 10.09 -6.15 6.30
N PRO A 94 9.09 -7.00 6.49
CA PRO A 94 8.88 -8.13 5.59
C PRO A 94 8.68 -7.63 4.15
N ARG A 95 9.32 -8.30 3.21
CA ARG A 95 9.27 -7.92 1.81
C ARG A 95 9.52 -9.13 0.93
N TYR A 96 9.21 -8.97 -0.35
CA TYR A 96 9.50 -10.01 -1.33
C TYR A 96 9.94 -9.35 -2.63
N ARG A 97 10.48 -10.14 -3.52
CA ARG A 97 10.95 -9.64 -4.81
C ARG A 97 10.49 -10.53 -5.95
N ASP A 98 11.06 -11.73 -6.08
CA ASP A 98 10.80 -12.59 -7.23
C ASP A 98 9.73 -13.63 -6.98
N ARG A 99 9.44 -13.92 -5.73
CA ARG A 99 8.47 -14.93 -5.36
C ARG A 99 7.48 -14.33 -4.35
N ASP A 100 6.21 -14.41 -4.69
CA ASP A 100 5.15 -13.93 -3.81
C ASP A 100 5.12 -14.76 -2.53
N PRO A 101 4.76 -14.13 -1.39
CA PRO A 101 4.52 -14.86 -0.16
C PRO A 101 3.24 -15.68 -0.28
N ALA A 102 3.00 -16.54 0.70
CA ALA A 102 1.82 -17.39 0.69
C ALA A 102 0.52 -16.62 0.94
N TRP A 103 0.61 -15.41 1.48
CA TRP A 103 -0.55 -14.56 1.82
C TRP A 103 -1.51 -15.23 2.80
N ASP A 104 -0.98 -16.10 3.67
CA ASP A 104 -1.77 -16.82 4.66
C ASP A 104 -1.77 -16.07 6.00
N GLU A 105 -2.44 -16.65 7.00
CA GLU A 105 -2.55 -16.02 8.30
C GLU A 105 -1.19 -15.88 8.99
N ILE A 106 -0.31 -16.87 8.83
CA ILE A 106 1.02 -16.81 9.45
C ILE A 106 1.78 -15.61 8.92
N TYR A 107 1.77 -15.43 7.60
CA TYR A 107 2.42 -14.28 6.98
C TYR A 107 1.75 -12.98 7.39
N GLY A 108 0.42 -12.98 7.46
CA GLY A 108 -0.32 -11.80 7.86
C GLY A 108 0.02 -11.34 9.27
N ARG A 109 0.11 -12.29 10.19
CA ARG A 109 0.50 -11.96 11.57
C ARG A 109 1.92 -11.46 11.65
N GLN A 110 2.80 -11.95 10.80
CA GLN A 110 4.18 -11.48 10.73
C GLN A 110 4.24 -10.03 10.26
N VAL A 111 3.52 -9.70 9.19
CA VAL A 111 3.52 -8.35 8.64
C VAL A 111 2.86 -7.38 9.60
N TYR A 112 1.65 -7.69 10.05
CA TYR A 112 0.92 -6.80 10.95
C TYR A 112 1.68 -6.63 12.27
N GLY A 113 2.24 -7.73 12.80
CA GLY A 113 3.02 -7.67 14.02
C GLY A 113 4.25 -6.81 13.92
N TYR A 114 4.91 -6.81 12.76
CA TYR A 114 6.07 -5.95 12.54
C TYR A 114 5.69 -4.48 12.73
N TYR A 115 4.49 -4.09 12.29
CA TYR A 115 4.01 -2.73 12.41
C TYR A 115 3.23 -2.48 13.70
N GLY A 116 3.17 -3.45 14.59
CA GLY A 116 2.50 -3.29 15.88
C GLY A 116 0.99 -3.29 15.81
N LEU A 117 0.42 -3.91 14.79
CA LEU A 117 -1.02 -3.96 14.57
C LEU A 117 -1.56 -5.37 14.75
N ALA A 118 -2.81 -5.46 15.24
CA ALA A 118 -3.48 -6.73 15.32
C ALA A 118 -3.89 -7.20 13.92
N TYR A 119 -3.70 -8.48 13.65
CA TYR A 119 -4.10 -9.04 12.37
C TYR A 119 -5.63 -9.07 12.29
N PRO A 120 -6.23 -8.51 11.24
CA PRO A 120 -7.69 -8.42 11.17
C PRO A 120 -8.33 -9.79 10.92
N LEU A 121 -9.53 -9.96 11.49
CA LEU A 121 -10.38 -11.12 11.24
C LEU A 121 -11.59 -10.59 10.46
N PHE A 122 -11.64 -10.86 9.20
CA PHE A 122 -12.73 -10.42 8.34
C PHE A 122 -13.87 -11.45 8.30
#